data_56f135850ec60da7054fb9b4606c0e3e
#
_entry.id   56f135850ec60da7054fb9b4606c0e3e
#
_cell.length_a   1.000
_cell.length_b   1.000
_cell.length_c   1.000
_cell.angle_alpha   90.00
_cell.angle_beta   90.00
_cell.angle_gamma   90.00
#
_symmetry.space_group_name_H-M   'P 1'
#
loop_
_entity.id
_entity.type
_entity.pdbx_description
1 polymer ?
#
loop_
_entity_poly.entity_id
_entity_poly.type
_entity_poly.pdbx_seq_one_letter_code
_entity_poly.pdbx_strand_id
1 'polypeptide(L)' 'MLINKRQVKEYALARATMRSHKFTRVSKEFYLWANSELCRRIDWYIQTLPSKGRTIK' A
#
# COMPACT_ATOMS: atom_id res chain seq x y z
N MET A 1 7.43 -1.07 -9.28
CA MET A 1 6.63 -0.75 -8.10
C MET A 1 6.96 -1.69 -6.96
N LEU A 2 6.91 -1.19 -5.74
CA LEU A 2 7.10 -2.01 -4.56
C LEU A 2 5.89 -2.87 -4.23
N ILE A 3 4.72 -2.46 -4.68
CA ILE A 3 3.48 -3.19 -4.38
C ILE A 3 3.21 -4.28 -5.40
N ASN A 4 2.53 -5.33 -4.96
CA ASN A 4 2.03 -6.37 -5.84
C ASN A 4 0.65 -5.93 -6.32
N LYS A 5 0.53 -5.55 -7.60
CA LYS A 5 -0.71 -5.02 -8.16
C LYS A 5 -1.89 -5.96 -7.98
N ARG A 6 -1.67 -7.25 -8.18
CA ARG A 6 -2.73 -8.25 -8.07
C ARG A 6 -3.30 -8.30 -6.65
N GLN A 7 -2.43 -8.36 -5.65
CA GLN A 7 -2.87 -8.41 -4.26
C GLN A 7 -3.53 -7.12 -3.83
N VAL A 8 -2.98 -5.99 -4.27
CA VAL A 8 -3.57 -4.68 -3.95
C VAL A 8 -4.97 -4.58 -4.55
N LYS A 9 -5.12 -5.02 -5.81
CA LYS A 9 -6.42 -5.01 -6.46
C LYS A 9 -7.43 -5.86 -5.72
N GLU A 10 -7.06 -7.10 -5.38
CA GLU A 10 -7.94 -8.02 -4.67
C GLU A 10 -8.37 -7.44 -3.33
N TYR A 11 -7.42 -6.89 -2.59
CA TYR A 11 -7.71 -6.30 -1.28
C TYR A 11 -8.63 -5.09 -1.42
N ALA A 12 -8.30 -4.19 -2.34
CA ALA A 12 -9.08 -2.96 -2.52
C ALA A 12 -10.52 -3.26 -2.93
N LEU A 13 -10.70 -4.19 -3.87
CA LEU A 13 -12.04 -4.54 -4.33
C LEU A 13 -12.84 -5.25 -3.23
N ALA A 14 -12.17 -6.11 -2.44
CA ALA A 14 -12.83 -6.79 -1.33
C ALA A 14 -13.32 -5.79 -0.28
N ARG A 15 -12.51 -4.78 0.03
CA ARG A 15 -12.90 -3.74 0.99
C ARG A 15 -14.01 -2.86 0.42
N ALA A 16 -13.95 -2.59 -0.88
CA ALA A 16 -14.94 -1.74 -1.53
C ALA A 16 -16.31 -2.39 -1.62
N THR A 17 -16.41 -3.72 -1.52
CA THR A 17 -17.71 -4.39 -1.55
C THR A 17 -18.58 -4.04 -0.35
N MET A 18 -18.00 -3.48 0.70
CA MET A 18 -18.76 -3.04 1.88
C MET A 18 -19.50 -1.72 1.62
N ARG A 19 -19.23 -1.07 0.50
CA ARG A 19 -19.90 0.17 0.13
C ARG A 19 -21.16 -0.12 -0.67
N SER A 20 -22.07 0.84 -0.69
CA SER A 20 -23.32 0.71 -1.44
C SER A 20 -23.09 0.62 -2.95
N HIS A 21 -22.02 1.24 -3.44
CA HIS A 21 -21.63 1.18 -4.85
C HIS A 21 -20.55 0.11 -5.04
N LYS A 22 -20.78 -0.77 -6.00
CA LYS A 22 -19.81 -1.84 -6.28
C LYS A 22 -18.76 -1.37 -7.27
N PHE A 23 -17.51 -1.46 -6.88
CA PHE A 23 -16.38 -1.14 -7.74
C PHE A 23 -15.84 -2.43 -8.34
N THR A 24 -15.60 -2.42 -9.64
CA THR A 24 -15.08 -3.59 -10.35
C THR A 24 -13.72 -3.36 -10.96
N ARG A 25 -13.25 -2.13 -10.95
CA ARG A 25 -11.96 -1.76 -11.55
C ARG A 25 -11.12 -0.94 -10.60
N VAL A 26 -9.81 -1.06 -10.80
CA VAL A 26 -8.84 -0.25 -10.07
C VAL A 26 -7.99 0.48 -11.13
N SER A 27 -7.89 1.80 -10.99
CA SER A 27 -7.15 2.60 -11.95
C SER A 27 -5.65 2.49 -11.74
N LYS A 28 -4.89 2.79 -12.81
CA LYS A 28 -3.44 2.85 -12.72
C LYS A 28 -2.99 3.89 -11.70
N GLU A 29 -3.71 5.00 -11.62
CA GLU A 29 -3.41 6.06 -10.66
C GLU A 29 -3.52 5.58 -9.22
N PHE A 30 -4.47 4.70 -8.95
CA PHE A 30 -4.60 4.13 -7.61
C PHE A 30 -3.34 3.34 -7.22
N TYR A 31 -2.80 2.54 -8.14
CA TYR A 31 -1.58 1.79 -7.86
C TYR A 31 -0.39 2.71 -7.62
N LEU A 32 -0.29 3.78 -8.39
CA LEU A 32 0.78 4.75 -8.21
C LEU A 32 0.67 5.43 -6.85
N TRP A 33 -0.54 5.81 -6.48
CA TRP A 33 -0.80 6.40 -5.18
C TRP A 33 -0.44 5.45 -4.05
N ALA A 34 -0.90 4.20 -4.13
CA ALA A 34 -0.64 3.20 -3.10
C ALA A 34 0.86 2.93 -2.96
N ASN A 35 1.57 2.86 -4.07
CA ASN A 35 3.01 2.68 -4.05
C ASN A 35 3.73 3.84 -3.37
N SER A 36 3.33 5.07 -3.69
CA SER A 36 3.90 6.26 -3.07
C SER A 36 3.65 6.29 -1.57
N GLU A 37 2.43 5.95 -1.15
CA GLU A 37 2.10 5.91 0.27
C GLU A 37 2.92 4.86 1.00
N LEU A 38 3.10 3.69 0.40
CA LEU A 38 3.92 2.65 1.00
C LEU A 38 5.36 3.12 1.18
N CYS A 39 5.93 3.75 0.16
CA CYS A 39 7.28 4.28 0.22
C CYS A 39 7.42 5.30 1.33
N ARG A 40 6.47 6.23 1.44
CA ARG A 40 6.48 7.25 2.50
C ARG A 40 6.45 6.63 3.88
N ARG A 41 5.60 5.62 4.08
CA ARG A 41 5.47 4.94 5.36
C ARG A 41 6.74 4.19 5.73
N ILE A 42 7.35 3.54 4.76
CA ILE A 42 8.60 2.83 4.98
C ILE A 42 9.71 3.80 5.35
N ASP A 43 9.83 4.89 4.59
CA ASP A 43 10.86 5.91 4.85
C ASP A 43 10.71 6.49 6.24
N TRP A 44 9.48 6.85 6.61
CA TRP A 44 9.21 7.39 7.94
C TRP A 44 9.59 6.39 9.03
N TYR A 45 9.21 5.15 8.86
CA TYR A 45 9.49 4.11 9.84
C TYR A 45 10.98 3.91 10.04
N ILE A 46 11.72 3.86 8.95
CA ILE A 46 13.18 3.69 9.01
C ILE A 46 13.84 4.86 9.71
N GLN A 47 13.38 6.08 9.44
CA GLN A 47 13.92 7.27 10.08
C GLN A 47 13.69 7.30 11.58
N THR A 48 12.64 6.66 12.07
CA THR A 48 12.32 6.65 13.49
C THR A 48 12.99 5.50 14.24
N LEU A 49 13.64 4.57 13.52
CA LEU A 49 14.30 3.44 14.16
C LEU A 49 15.61 3.88 14.81
N PRO A 50 15.95 3.32 15.98
CA PRO A 50 17.27 3.55 16.59
C PRO A 50 18.37 2.94 15.74
N SER A 51 19.53 3.57 15.73
CA SER A 51 20.69 3.12 14.94
C SER A 51 21.39 1.95 15.59
N LYS A 52 20.64 0.95 16.04
CA LYS A 52 21.21 -0.23 16.72
C LYS A 52 20.72 -1.49 16.03
N GLY A 53 21.67 -2.40 15.79
CA GLY A 53 21.35 -3.67 15.18
C GLY A 53 21.25 -3.60 13.66
N ARG A 54 20.96 -4.74 13.05
CA ARG A 54 20.88 -4.88 11.59
C ARG A 54 19.48 -5.23 11.12
N THR A 55 18.54 -5.36 12.02
CA THR A 55 17.19 -5.79 11.69
C THR A 55 16.22 -4.62 11.81
N ILE A 56 15.43 -4.42 10.77
CA ILE A 56 14.35 -3.45 10.79
C ILE A 56 13.19 -4.08 11.57
N LYS A 57 12.81 -3.41 12.64
CA LYS A 57 11.74 -3.92 13.52
C LYS A 57 10.46 -3.15 13.42
#